data_ded5be87a2ad5674256a5a7c7df40f4d
#
_entry.id   ded5be87a2ad5674256a5a7c7df40f4d
#
_cell.length_a   1.000
_cell.length_b   1.000
_cell.length_c   1.000
_cell.angle_alpha   90.00
_cell.angle_beta   90.00
_cell.angle_gamma   90.00
#
_symmetry.space_group_name_H-M   'P 1'
#
loop_
_entity.id
_entity.type
_entity.pdbx_description
1 polymer ?
#
loop_
_entity_poly.entity_id
_entity_poly.type
_entity_poly.pdbx_seq_one_letter_code
_entity_poly.pdbx_strand_id
1 'polypeptide(L)'
;ATLSGFVAATALGGVLVAGVFALVHLLPAWTVIRQAMLQRTAPDGHTEWMAPGPIVAGLSGMAATMMLLAGLVFYANGTGLSTIVTDRLTDVLAAVSPNTPQAARDEMVALYGPLLPASLGSSWVIMALVSAAVAQAFLARMGRNLRPTPRYANMVLPEWISWAMVGTA
;
A
#
# COMPACT_ATOMS: atom_id res chain seq x y z
N ALA A 1 -1.64 -16.14 -8.67
CA ALA A 1 -1.36 -14.84 -9.32
C ALA A 1 -0.02 -14.25 -8.87
N THR A 2 0.28 -14.16 -7.57
CA THR A 2 1.52 -13.51 -7.07
C THR A 2 2.79 -14.28 -7.43
N LEU A 3 2.76 -15.62 -7.41
CA LEU A 3 3.94 -16.44 -7.76
C LEU A 3 4.30 -16.33 -9.24
N SER A 4 3.30 -16.34 -10.12
CA SER A 4 3.50 -16.15 -11.56
C SER A 4 4.05 -14.75 -11.88
N GLY A 5 3.56 -13.72 -11.17
CA GLY A 5 4.10 -12.36 -11.27
C GLY A 5 5.56 -12.27 -10.83
N PHE A 6 5.94 -12.96 -9.75
CA PHE A 6 7.32 -13.00 -9.29
C PHE A 6 8.26 -13.67 -10.31
N VAL A 7 7.85 -14.81 -10.89
CA VAL A 7 8.62 -15.49 -11.95
C VAL A 7 8.77 -14.60 -13.18
N ALA A 8 7.69 -13.93 -13.60
CA ALA A 8 7.74 -13.00 -14.73
C ALA A 8 8.66 -11.79 -14.45
N ALA A 9 8.60 -11.21 -13.24
CA ALA A 9 9.48 -10.11 -12.84
C ALA A 9 10.96 -10.53 -12.84
N THR A 10 11.26 -11.76 -12.40
CA THR A 10 12.63 -12.29 -12.43
C THR A 10 13.10 -12.51 -13.86
N ALA A 11 12.25 -13.04 -14.73
CA ALA A 11 12.60 -13.32 -16.13
C ALA A 11 12.81 -12.04 -16.95
N LEU A 12 12.03 -10.98 -16.67
CA LEU A 12 12.05 -9.74 -17.44
C LEU A 12 12.98 -8.68 -16.89
N GLY A 13 13.19 -8.64 -15.58
CA GLY A 13 13.90 -7.54 -14.90
C GLY A 13 15.05 -7.99 -13.98
N GLY A 14 15.31 -9.27 -13.89
CA GLY A 14 16.34 -9.82 -13.01
C GLY A 14 15.99 -9.78 -11.52
N VAL A 15 16.98 -10.14 -10.69
CA VAL A 15 16.80 -10.34 -9.23
C VAL A 15 16.34 -9.06 -8.51
N LEU A 16 16.80 -7.89 -8.94
CA LEU A 16 16.44 -6.62 -8.31
C LEU A 16 14.95 -6.32 -8.51
N VAL A 17 14.44 -6.45 -9.74
CA VAL A 17 13.02 -6.23 -10.05
C VAL A 17 12.13 -7.25 -9.34
N ALA A 18 12.58 -8.51 -9.27
CA ALA A 18 11.90 -9.55 -8.51
C ALA A 18 11.86 -9.23 -7.01
N GLY A 19 12.96 -8.72 -6.44
CA GLY A 19 13.03 -8.29 -5.04
C GLY A 19 12.06 -7.15 -4.72
N VAL A 20 12.02 -6.11 -5.57
CA VAL A 20 11.07 -5.00 -5.45
C VAL A 20 9.62 -5.51 -5.58
N PHE A 21 9.33 -6.37 -6.54
CA PHE A 21 8.01 -6.98 -6.70
C PHE A 21 7.60 -7.77 -5.46
N ALA A 22 8.50 -8.56 -4.89
CA ALA A 22 8.24 -9.32 -3.68
C ALA A 22 7.93 -8.39 -2.49
N LEU A 23 8.70 -7.34 -2.32
CA LEU A 23 8.52 -6.36 -1.25
C LEU A 23 7.19 -5.62 -1.39
N VAL A 24 6.82 -5.21 -2.60
CA VAL A 24 5.63 -4.38 -2.85
C VAL A 24 4.34 -5.21 -2.92
N HIS A 25 4.40 -6.47 -3.34
CA HIS A 25 3.21 -7.27 -3.58
C HIS A 25 3.10 -8.54 -2.71
N LEU A 26 4.20 -9.30 -2.56
CA LEU A 26 4.13 -10.55 -1.79
C LEU A 26 4.09 -10.29 -0.29
N LEU A 27 4.88 -9.36 0.21
CA LEU A 27 4.95 -9.06 1.63
C LEU A 27 3.60 -8.54 2.19
N PRO A 28 2.92 -7.55 1.57
CA PRO A 28 1.60 -7.12 2.04
C PRO A 28 0.54 -8.21 1.89
N ALA A 29 0.53 -8.95 0.78
CA ALA A 29 -0.40 -10.06 0.61
C ALA A 29 -0.23 -11.12 1.71
N TRP A 30 1.01 -11.51 2.01
CA TRP A 30 1.33 -12.44 3.09
C TRP A 30 0.90 -11.88 4.46
N THR A 31 1.18 -10.61 4.74
CA THR A 31 0.81 -9.94 5.99
C THR A 31 -0.70 -9.92 6.18
N VAL A 32 -1.46 -9.53 5.14
CA VAL A 32 -2.93 -9.53 5.18
C VAL A 32 -3.48 -10.93 5.43
N ILE A 33 -3.00 -11.94 4.69
CA ILE A 33 -3.46 -13.32 4.85
C ILE A 33 -3.15 -13.80 6.27
N ARG A 34 -1.91 -13.62 6.74
CA ARG A 34 -1.50 -14.05 8.08
C ARG A 34 -2.35 -13.39 9.16
N GLN A 35 -2.53 -12.07 9.11
CA GLN A 35 -3.34 -11.36 10.11
C GLN A 35 -4.82 -11.71 10.01
N ALA A 36 -5.36 -11.85 8.80
CA ALA A 36 -6.75 -12.23 8.60
C ALA A 36 -7.08 -13.62 9.14
N MET A 37 -6.10 -14.52 9.19
CA MET A 37 -6.24 -15.89 9.72
C MET A 37 -5.95 -16.00 11.23
N LEU A 38 -5.56 -14.89 11.89
CA LEU A 38 -5.43 -14.89 13.34
C LEU A 38 -6.80 -15.03 14.00
N GLN A 39 -6.89 -15.94 14.94
CA GLN A 39 -8.10 -16.21 15.70
C GLN A 39 -7.75 -16.37 17.18
N ARG A 40 -8.69 -16.03 18.03
CA ARG A 40 -8.63 -16.33 19.46
C ARG A 40 -9.92 -16.99 19.90
N THR A 41 -9.85 -17.82 20.93
CA THR A 41 -11.03 -18.34 21.59
C THR A 41 -11.46 -17.35 22.66
N ALA A 42 -12.68 -16.82 22.55
CA ALA A 42 -13.27 -15.97 23.56
C ALA A 42 -13.62 -16.77 24.82
N PRO A 43 -13.83 -16.11 25.98
CA PRO A 43 -14.14 -16.79 27.25
C PRO A 43 -15.39 -17.66 27.21
N ASP A 44 -16.32 -17.35 26.33
CA ASP A 44 -17.56 -18.11 26.08
C ASP A 44 -17.39 -19.27 25.08
N GLY A 45 -16.16 -19.53 24.61
CA GLY A 45 -15.80 -20.65 23.73
C GLY A 45 -15.99 -20.38 22.23
N HIS A 46 -16.52 -19.21 21.82
CA HIS A 46 -16.63 -18.92 20.39
C HIS A 46 -15.29 -18.42 19.78
N THR A 47 -15.11 -18.63 18.49
CA THR A 47 -13.91 -18.20 17.76
C THR A 47 -14.06 -16.76 17.28
N GLU A 48 -13.21 -15.89 17.76
CA GLU A 48 -13.09 -14.51 17.29
C GLU A 48 -11.94 -14.39 16.29
N TRP A 49 -12.23 -13.81 15.12
CA TRP A 49 -11.22 -13.53 14.10
C TRP A 49 -10.67 -12.11 14.25
N MET A 50 -9.42 -11.90 13.80
CA MET A 50 -8.83 -10.56 13.79
C MET A 50 -9.75 -9.57 13.07
N ALA A 51 -10.04 -8.45 13.72
CA ALA A 51 -10.85 -7.38 13.12
C ALA A 51 -10.13 -6.72 11.91
N PRO A 52 -10.85 -6.16 10.94
CA PRO A 52 -10.23 -5.49 9.78
C PRO A 52 -9.38 -4.27 10.14
N GLY A 53 -9.76 -3.52 11.17
CA GLY A 53 -9.06 -2.28 11.56
C GLY A 53 -7.56 -2.44 11.81
N PRO A 54 -7.11 -3.37 12.66
CA PRO A 54 -5.69 -3.68 12.85
C PRO A 54 -4.96 -4.08 11.57
N ILE A 55 -5.64 -4.76 10.62
CA ILE A 55 -5.05 -5.14 9.33
C ILE A 55 -4.77 -3.88 8.49
N VAL A 56 -5.73 -2.97 8.42
CA VAL A 56 -5.58 -1.67 7.73
C VAL A 56 -4.45 -0.87 8.37
N ALA A 57 -4.42 -0.79 9.71
CA ALA A 57 -3.37 -0.11 10.45
C ALA A 57 -1.98 -0.68 10.16
N GLY A 58 -1.87 -2.01 10.13
CA GLY A 58 -0.62 -2.70 9.80
C GLY A 58 -0.14 -2.41 8.37
N LEU A 59 -1.05 -2.40 7.39
CA LEU A 59 -0.72 -2.03 6.01
C LEU A 59 -0.29 -0.56 5.89
N SER A 60 -0.97 0.35 6.59
CA SER A 60 -0.60 1.77 6.61
C SER A 60 0.78 1.98 7.23
N GLY A 61 1.08 1.31 8.35
CA GLY A 61 2.41 1.33 8.98
C GLY A 61 3.49 0.76 8.05
N MET A 62 3.19 -0.31 7.31
CA MET A 62 4.10 -0.89 6.32
C MET A 62 4.36 0.09 5.17
N ALA A 63 3.33 0.74 4.63
CA ALA A 63 3.48 1.76 3.58
C ALA A 63 4.35 2.93 4.06
N ALA A 64 4.09 3.45 5.27
CA ALA A 64 4.89 4.51 5.86
C ALA A 64 6.37 4.09 6.04
N THR A 65 6.60 2.88 6.53
CA THR A 65 7.96 2.33 6.68
C THR A 65 8.68 2.20 5.35
N MET A 66 8.01 1.70 4.31
CA MET A 66 8.58 1.60 2.96
C MET A 66 8.93 2.99 2.40
N MET A 67 8.08 3.99 2.59
CA MET A 67 8.35 5.37 2.15
C MET A 67 9.54 5.98 2.90
N LEU A 68 9.63 5.76 4.21
CA LEU A 68 10.78 6.21 5.01
C LEU A 68 12.08 5.55 4.56
N LEU A 69 12.08 4.23 4.35
CA LEU A 69 13.25 3.50 3.88
C LEU A 69 13.67 3.97 2.47
N ALA A 70 12.72 4.14 1.57
CA ALA A 70 13.00 4.71 0.25
C ALA A 70 13.61 6.11 0.36
N GLY A 71 13.02 6.99 1.19
CA GLY A 71 13.56 8.32 1.44
C GLY A 71 14.99 8.30 1.98
N LEU A 72 15.28 7.40 2.93
CA LEU A 72 16.63 7.24 3.49
C LEU A 72 17.63 6.73 2.45
N VAL A 73 17.24 5.76 1.62
CA VAL A 73 18.09 5.22 0.55
C VAL A 73 18.41 6.30 -0.47
N PHE A 74 17.43 7.08 -0.91
CA PHE A 74 17.66 8.17 -1.85
C PHE A 74 18.50 9.29 -1.23
N TYR A 75 18.26 9.65 0.01
CA TYR A 75 19.07 10.62 0.74
C TYR A 75 20.54 10.19 0.85
N ALA A 76 20.79 8.92 1.20
CA ALA A 76 22.14 8.36 1.28
C ALA A 76 22.88 8.36 -0.07
N ASN A 77 22.14 8.32 -1.19
CA ASN A 77 22.71 8.44 -2.55
C ASN A 77 22.78 9.90 -3.05
N GLY A 78 22.59 10.88 -2.18
CA GLY A 78 22.69 12.30 -2.52
C GLY A 78 21.47 12.85 -3.27
N THR A 79 20.38 12.11 -3.34
CA THR A 79 19.17 12.51 -4.06
C THR A 79 17.99 12.52 -3.09
N GLY A 80 17.24 13.60 -3.02
CA GLY A 80 16.01 13.66 -2.22
C GLY A 80 14.88 12.87 -2.87
N LEU A 81 14.05 12.19 -2.08
CA LEU A 81 12.83 11.54 -2.60
C LEU A 81 11.92 12.56 -3.30
N SER A 82 11.79 13.76 -2.75
CA SER A 82 11.03 14.88 -3.34
C SER A 82 11.56 15.23 -4.73
N THR A 83 12.87 15.32 -4.92
CA THR A 83 13.48 15.63 -6.21
C THR A 83 13.10 14.61 -7.27
N ILE A 84 13.26 13.30 -6.95
CA ILE A 84 12.92 12.22 -7.87
C ILE A 84 11.43 12.26 -8.25
N VAL A 85 10.57 12.47 -7.25
CA VAL A 85 9.12 12.56 -7.47
C VAL A 85 8.76 13.76 -8.35
N THR A 86 9.38 14.91 -8.09
CA THR A 86 9.18 16.15 -8.85
C THR A 86 9.64 16.00 -10.30
N ASP A 87 10.82 15.41 -10.53
CA ASP A 87 11.37 15.16 -11.86
C ASP A 87 10.45 14.22 -12.66
N ARG A 88 9.99 13.14 -12.02
CA ARG A 88 9.06 12.19 -12.66
C ARG A 88 7.71 12.80 -12.98
N LEU A 89 7.18 13.64 -12.08
CA LEU A 89 5.94 14.36 -12.34
C LEU A 89 6.08 15.31 -13.52
N THR A 90 7.21 16.03 -13.62
CA THR A 90 7.53 16.90 -14.73
C THR A 90 7.58 16.13 -16.06
N ASP A 91 8.26 14.98 -16.10
CA ASP A 91 8.35 14.12 -17.27
C ASP A 91 6.95 13.64 -17.73
N VAL A 92 6.14 13.18 -16.76
CA VAL A 92 4.78 12.70 -17.04
C VAL A 92 3.89 13.82 -17.56
N LEU A 93 3.92 14.99 -16.94
CA LEU A 93 3.14 16.14 -17.40
C LEU A 93 3.56 16.61 -18.79
N ALA A 94 4.86 16.58 -19.11
CA ALA A 94 5.35 16.88 -20.44
C ALA A 94 4.85 15.89 -21.50
N ALA A 95 4.78 14.61 -21.14
CA ALA A 95 4.33 13.54 -22.04
C ALA A 95 2.80 13.55 -22.26
N VAL A 96 2.01 13.77 -21.18
CA VAL A 96 0.54 13.70 -21.22
C VAL A 96 -0.08 15.00 -21.72
N SER A 97 0.55 16.12 -21.45
CA SER A 97 0.04 17.48 -21.77
C SER A 97 1.09 18.31 -22.50
N PRO A 98 1.54 17.91 -23.69
CA PRO A 98 2.64 18.59 -24.41
C PRO A 98 2.31 20.05 -24.76
N ASN A 99 1.02 20.37 -24.95
CA ASN A 99 0.57 21.72 -25.34
C ASN A 99 0.34 22.66 -24.13
N THR A 100 0.51 22.18 -22.90
CA THR A 100 0.38 23.01 -21.70
C THR A 100 1.62 23.90 -21.56
N PRO A 101 1.48 25.23 -21.35
CA PRO A 101 2.61 26.12 -21.11
C PRO A 101 3.50 25.63 -19.94
N GLN A 102 4.81 25.83 -20.08
CA GLN A 102 5.78 25.39 -19.06
C GLN A 102 5.43 25.95 -17.67
N ALA A 103 5.09 27.25 -17.57
CA ALA A 103 4.73 27.90 -16.32
C ALA A 103 3.56 27.21 -15.60
N ALA A 104 2.53 26.76 -16.35
CA ALA A 104 1.41 26.05 -15.78
C ALA A 104 1.79 24.64 -15.31
N ARG A 105 2.72 23.97 -16.00
CA ARG A 105 3.27 22.68 -15.56
C ARG A 105 4.08 22.81 -14.28
N ASP A 106 4.92 23.86 -14.19
CA ASP A 106 5.73 24.13 -13.00
C ASP A 106 4.85 24.44 -11.77
N GLU A 107 3.74 25.15 -11.96
CA GLU A 107 2.75 25.39 -10.92
C GLU A 107 2.09 24.07 -10.44
N MET A 108 1.70 23.20 -11.37
CA MET A 108 1.17 21.86 -11.03
C MET A 108 2.20 21.02 -10.26
N VAL A 109 3.46 21.03 -10.67
CA VAL A 109 4.53 20.32 -9.99
C VAL A 109 4.75 20.86 -8.58
N ALA A 110 4.74 22.18 -8.40
CA ALA A 110 4.88 22.81 -7.09
C ALA A 110 3.71 22.45 -6.15
N LEU A 111 2.49 22.38 -6.68
CA LEU A 111 1.29 22.08 -5.89
C LEU A 111 1.17 20.58 -5.55
N TYR A 112 1.38 19.70 -6.52
CA TYR A 112 1.12 18.27 -6.36
C TYR A 112 2.35 17.46 -5.95
N GLY A 113 3.57 17.92 -6.27
CA GLY A 113 4.81 17.22 -5.96
C GLY A 113 4.93 16.79 -4.50
N PRO A 114 4.71 17.69 -3.52
CA PRO A 114 4.76 17.32 -2.09
C PRO A 114 3.73 16.28 -1.65
N LEU A 115 2.58 16.20 -2.34
CA LEU A 115 1.48 15.29 -2.01
C LEU A 115 1.66 13.89 -2.61
N LEU A 116 2.49 13.74 -3.64
CA LEU A 116 2.64 12.49 -4.38
C LEU A 116 3.11 11.31 -3.53
N PRO A 117 4.12 11.44 -2.66
CA PRO A 117 4.56 10.30 -1.84
C PRO A 117 3.44 9.76 -0.95
N ALA A 118 2.67 10.66 -0.31
CA ALA A 118 1.53 10.29 0.52
C ALA A 118 0.40 9.65 -0.32
N SER A 119 0.12 10.19 -1.50
CA SER A 119 -0.89 9.67 -2.42
C SER A 119 -0.53 8.29 -2.95
N LEU A 120 0.74 8.04 -3.27
CA LEU A 120 1.23 6.72 -3.69
C LEU A 120 1.09 5.69 -2.58
N GLY A 121 1.49 6.03 -1.35
CA GLY A 121 1.34 5.16 -0.18
C GLY A 121 -0.13 4.82 0.09
N SER A 122 -1.00 5.82 0.09
CA SER A 122 -2.45 5.64 0.29
C SER A 122 -3.09 4.80 -0.80
N SER A 123 -2.77 5.06 -2.07
CA SER A 123 -3.26 4.30 -3.21
C SER A 123 -2.83 2.84 -3.14
N TRP A 124 -1.59 2.57 -2.71
CA TRP A 124 -1.08 1.23 -2.52
C TRP A 124 -1.85 0.46 -1.42
N VAL A 125 -2.12 1.10 -0.27
CA VAL A 125 -2.93 0.51 0.81
C VAL A 125 -4.34 0.21 0.32
N ILE A 126 -4.99 1.16 -0.37
CA ILE A 126 -6.34 0.98 -0.93
C ILE A 126 -6.35 -0.20 -1.90
N MET A 127 -5.37 -0.29 -2.82
CA MET A 127 -5.28 -1.36 -3.80
C MET A 127 -5.07 -2.73 -3.13
N ALA A 128 -4.25 -2.80 -2.08
CA ALA A 128 -4.06 -4.02 -1.30
C ALA A 128 -5.36 -4.47 -0.60
N LEU A 129 -6.11 -3.53 -0.01
CA LEU A 129 -7.39 -3.81 0.65
C LEU A 129 -8.47 -4.25 -0.34
N VAL A 130 -8.60 -3.56 -1.46
CA VAL A 130 -9.55 -3.92 -2.53
C VAL A 130 -9.23 -5.31 -3.06
N SER A 131 -7.96 -5.60 -3.33
CA SER A 131 -7.51 -6.92 -3.79
C SER A 131 -7.85 -8.03 -2.78
N ALA A 132 -7.63 -7.76 -1.48
CA ALA A 132 -7.97 -8.70 -0.42
C ALA A 132 -9.50 -8.91 -0.30
N ALA A 133 -10.29 -7.84 -0.40
CA ALA A 133 -11.75 -7.91 -0.36
C ALA A 133 -12.31 -8.69 -1.55
N VAL A 134 -11.81 -8.45 -2.77
CA VAL A 134 -12.19 -9.18 -3.97
C VAL A 134 -11.83 -10.66 -3.86
N ALA A 135 -10.61 -10.99 -3.39
CA ALA A 135 -10.20 -12.36 -3.17
C ALA A 135 -11.10 -13.07 -2.14
N GLN A 136 -11.42 -12.40 -1.03
CA GLN A 136 -12.33 -12.93 -0.02
C GLN A 136 -13.76 -13.15 -0.58
N ALA A 137 -14.29 -12.19 -1.34
CA ALA A 137 -15.61 -12.32 -1.96
C ALA A 137 -15.65 -13.50 -2.95
N PHE A 138 -14.58 -13.69 -3.73
CA PHE A 138 -14.46 -14.80 -4.66
C PHE A 138 -14.42 -16.15 -3.93
N LEU A 139 -13.61 -16.28 -2.87
CA LEU A 139 -13.54 -17.49 -2.05
C LEU A 139 -14.88 -17.79 -1.36
N ALA A 140 -15.56 -16.76 -0.84
CA ALA A 140 -16.87 -16.90 -0.23
C ALA A 140 -17.91 -17.42 -1.23
N ARG A 141 -17.90 -16.87 -2.46
CA ARG A 141 -18.80 -17.32 -3.54
C ARG A 141 -18.55 -18.77 -3.97
N MET A 142 -17.32 -19.23 -3.86
CA MET A 142 -16.96 -20.63 -4.16
C MET A 142 -17.21 -21.59 -2.97
N GLY A 143 -17.67 -21.10 -1.84
CA GLY A 143 -17.80 -21.89 -0.60
C GLY A 143 -16.47 -22.36 0.00
N ARG A 144 -15.36 -21.71 -0.35
CA ARG A 144 -13.99 -22.04 0.09
C ARG A 144 -13.41 -21.04 1.09
N ASN A 145 -14.23 -20.17 1.65
CA ASN A 145 -13.80 -19.21 2.65
C ASN A 145 -13.48 -19.92 3.98
N LEU A 146 -12.28 -19.68 4.49
CA LEU A 146 -11.82 -20.26 5.76
C LEU A 146 -12.31 -19.44 6.97
N ARG A 147 -12.74 -18.20 6.76
CA ARG A 147 -13.30 -17.30 7.80
C ARG A 147 -14.59 -16.66 7.31
N PRO A 148 -15.51 -16.29 8.22
CA PRO A 148 -16.66 -15.47 7.86
C PRO A 148 -16.23 -14.14 7.22
N THR A 149 -17.02 -13.65 6.26
CA THR A 149 -16.76 -12.33 5.65
C THR A 149 -16.89 -11.24 6.72
N PRO A 150 -15.85 -10.43 6.95
CA PRO A 150 -15.89 -9.40 7.97
C PRO A 150 -16.91 -8.31 7.61
N ARG A 151 -17.55 -7.74 8.62
CA ARG A 151 -18.45 -6.60 8.48
C ARG A 151 -17.62 -5.31 8.49
N TYR A 152 -17.25 -4.81 7.34
CA TYR A 152 -16.41 -3.60 7.20
C TYR A 152 -17.12 -2.34 7.75
N ALA A 153 -18.45 -2.30 7.79
CA ALA A 153 -19.21 -1.18 8.37
C ALA A 153 -18.94 -0.95 9.87
N ASN A 154 -18.49 -1.99 10.59
CA ASN A 154 -18.17 -1.93 12.01
C ASN A 154 -16.65 -1.88 12.25
N MET A 155 -15.88 -1.46 11.27
CA MET A 155 -14.42 -1.39 11.40
C MET A 155 -14.02 -0.26 12.35
N VAL A 156 -13.33 -0.62 13.42
CA VAL A 156 -12.72 0.32 14.36
C VAL A 156 -11.22 0.32 14.14
N LEU A 157 -10.66 1.49 13.86
CA LEU A 157 -9.22 1.65 13.76
C LEU A 157 -8.59 1.70 15.17
N PRO A 158 -7.36 1.19 15.34
CA PRO A 158 -6.64 1.33 16.60
C PRO A 158 -6.45 2.81 16.98
N GLU A 159 -6.56 3.12 18.27
CA GLU A 159 -6.49 4.49 18.79
C GLU A 159 -5.20 5.23 18.43
N TRP A 160 -4.08 4.52 18.31
CA TRP A 160 -2.81 5.13 17.93
C TRP A 160 -2.82 5.83 16.56
N ILE A 161 -3.71 5.42 15.64
CA ILE A 161 -3.87 6.09 14.33
C ILE A 161 -4.43 7.50 14.53
N SER A 162 -5.40 7.65 15.44
CA SER A 162 -5.96 8.96 15.77
C SER A 162 -4.88 9.89 16.34
N TRP A 163 -4.03 9.37 17.23
CA TRP A 163 -2.89 10.12 17.76
C TRP A 163 -1.85 10.47 16.70
N ALA A 164 -1.56 9.55 15.78
CA ALA A 164 -0.67 9.84 14.65
C ALA A 164 -1.22 10.96 13.75
N MET A 165 -2.54 10.98 13.49
CA MET A 165 -3.17 12.04 12.71
C MET A 165 -3.12 13.40 13.40
N VAL A 166 -3.31 13.46 14.73
CA VAL A 166 -3.24 14.71 15.50
C VAL A 166 -1.80 15.23 15.57
N GLY A 167 -0.81 14.34 15.69
CA GLY A 167 0.60 14.71 15.78
C GLY A 167 1.21 15.24 14.46
N THR A 168 0.51 15.11 13.34
CA THR A 168 0.94 15.58 12.00
C THR A 168 0.20 16.84 11.54
N ALA A 169 -0.74 17.36 12.32
CA ALA A 169 -1.49 18.57 12.04
C ALA A 169 -0.81 19.79 12.68
#